data_03d0bf491c958a2173aae7ee61b4b90c
#
_entry.id   03d0bf491c958a2173aae7ee61b4b90c
#
_cell.length_a   1.000
_cell.length_b   1.000
_cell.length_c   1.000
_cell.angle_alpha   90.00
_cell.angle_beta   90.00
_cell.angle_gamma   90.00
#
_symmetry.space_group_name_H-M   'P 1'
#
loop_
_entity.id
_entity.type
_entity.pdbx_description
1 polymer ?
#
loop_
_entity_poly.entity_id
_entity_poly.type
_entity_poly.pdbx_seq_one_letter_code
_entity_poly.pdbx_strand_id
1 'polypeptide(L)'
;MTGVQTCALPISSKLWLERQLNDPYVARAKREGFRGRAAFKLIEIDDKHRLLKKGGRVVDLGAAPGGWSQVAAKRIGAEEETGKIVAIDLLPMAPLPGVQFIELDFLDPHAPDAIKSLLGGPADVVLSDMAANATGHRQTDHLRIMALAEAAADFGREVLAPGGAFLCKVLQGGTETTLLAGLKRDFASVKHVKPAASRADSAELYLLATGFRGQSS
;
A
#
# COMPACT_ATOMS: atom_id res chain seq x y z
N MET A 1 -10.90 -32.06 -28.59
CA MET A 1 -9.82 -32.52 -27.66
C MET A 1 -9.05 -31.30 -27.22
N THR A 2 -9.41 -30.73 -26.09
CA THR A 2 -8.82 -29.53 -25.52
C THR A 2 -7.71 -29.95 -24.56
N GLY A 3 -6.45 -29.80 -25.03
CA GLY A 3 -5.27 -30.06 -24.21
C GLY A 3 -5.15 -29.00 -23.09
N VAL A 4 -5.39 -29.42 -21.85
CA VAL A 4 -5.04 -28.64 -20.69
C VAL A 4 -3.51 -28.67 -20.59
N GLN A 5 -2.87 -27.57 -20.96
CA GLN A 5 -1.47 -27.34 -20.67
C GLN A 5 -1.33 -27.13 -19.16
N THR A 6 -0.94 -28.17 -18.45
CA THR A 6 -0.43 -28.04 -17.07
C THR A 6 0.91 -27.32 -17.13
N CYS A 7 0.86 -26.00 -16.98
CA CYS A 7 2.06 -25.20 -16.85
C CYS A 7 2.75 -25.60 -15.55
N ALA A 8 3.82 -26.38 -15.63
CA ALA A 8 4.66 -26.72 -14.49
C ALA A 8 5.24 -25.40 -13.95
N LEU A 9 4.82 -25.00 -12.76
CA LEU A 9 5.32 -23.82 -12.09
C LEU A 9 6.86 -23.91 -11.94
N PRO A 10 7.62 -22.85 -12.27
CA PRO A 10 9.06 -22.86 -12.11
C PRO A 10 9.46 -23.12 -10.65
N ILE A 11 10.69 -23.62 -10.43
CA ILE A 11 11.20 -23.99 -9.08
C ILE A 11 11.05 -22.86 -8.07
N SER A 12 11.20 -21.61 -8.49
CA SER A 12 10.93 -20.41 -7.68
C SER A 12 9.49 -20.36 -7.15
N SER A 13 8.53 -20.89 -7.90
CA SER A 13 7.12 -20.96 -7.48
C SER A 13 6.86 -22.02 -6.44
N LYS A 14 7.61 -23.12 -6.44
CA LYS A 14 7.50 -24.17 -5.37
C LYS A 14 7.98 -23.63 -4.03
N LEU A 15 9.13 -22.99 -4.00
CA LEU A 15 9.66 -22.34 -2.80
C LEU A 15 8.72 -21.21 -2.29
N TRP A 16 8.11 -20.47 -3.20
CA TRP A 16 7.11 -19.48 -2.84
C TRP A 16 5.87 -20.13 -2.21
N LEU A 17 5.37 -21.23 -2.81
CA LEU A 17 4.22 -21.97 -2.28
C LEU A 17 4.50 -22.55 -0.88
N GLU A 18 5.65 -23.17 -0.69
CA GLU A 18 6.07 -23.70 0.61
C GLU A 18 6.17 -22.61 1.67
N ARG A 19 6.74 -21.43 1.32
CA ARG A 19 6.79 -20.27 2.18
C ARG A 19 5.40 -19.73 2.52
N GLN A 20 4.47 -19.73 1.56
CA GLN A 20 3.08 -19.30 1.77
C GLN A 20 2.35 -20.26 2.72
N LEU A 21 2.50 -21.56 2.53
CA LEU A 21 1.83 -22.59 3.34
C LEU A 21 2.33 -22.60 4.80
N ASN A 22 3.60 -22.33 5.00
CA ASN A 22 4.24 -22.33 6.32
C ASN A 22 4.27 -20.94 7.02
N ASP A 23 3.68 -19.91 6.42
CA ASP A 23 3.69 -18.56 6.96
C ASP A 23 2.57 -18.41 8.01
N PRO A 24 2.90 -18.16 9.30
CA PRO A 24 1.91 -18.05 10.35
C PRO A 24 0.91 -16.89 10.14
N TYR A 25 1.35 -15.82 9.47
CA TYR A 25 0.46 -14.70 9.13
C TYR A 25 -0.53 -15.05 8.01
N VAL A 26 -0.20 -15.98 7.11
CA VAL A 26 -1.16 -16.49 6.11
C VAL A 26 -2.26 -17.29 6.80
N ALA A 27 -1.89 -18.22 7.69
CA ALA A 27 -2.85 -19.00 8.47
C ALA A 27 -3.72 -18.09 9.36
N ARG A 28 -3.10 -17.08 9.97
CA ARG A 28 -3.78 -16.09 10.80
C ARG A 28 -4.76 -15.24 9.98
N ALA A 29 -4.36 -14.76 8.80
CA ALA A 29 -5.22 -13.99 7.92
C ALA A 29 -6.48 -14.76 7.54
N LYS A 30 -6.31 -16.03 7.16
CA LYS A 30 -7.45 -16.91 6.81
C LYS A 30 -8.40 -17.10 8.01
N ARG A 31 -7.87 -17.31 9.22
CA ARG A 31 -8.67 -17.47 10.44
C ARG A 31 -9.42 -16.21 10.82
N GLU A 32 -8.80 -15.04 10.68
CA GLU A 32 -9.34 -13.74 11.05
C GLU A 32 -10.13 -13.05 9.92
N GLY A 33 -10.29 -13.71 8.76
CA GLY A 33 -11.08 -13.19 7.64
C GLY A 33 -10.40 -12.08 6.83
N PHE A 34 -9.07 -11.93 6.95
CA PHE A 34 -8.33 -11.00 6.11
C PHE A 34 -7.99 -11.62 4.75
N ARG A 35 -8.03 -10.81 3.71
CA ARG A 35 -7.72 -11.22 2.33
C ARG A 35 -6.26 -11.60 2.09
N GLY A 36 -5.38 -11.22 2.99
CA GLY A 36 -3.97 -11.55 2.90
C GLY A 36 -3.18 -11.16 4.14
N ARG A 37 -1.99 -11.74 4.26
CA ARG A 37 -1.06 -11.48 5.36
C ARG A 37 -0.61 -10.01 5.45
N ALA A 38 -0.67 -9.27 4.33
CA ALA A 38 -0.29 -7.86 4.28
C ALA A 38 -1.14 -6.99 5.23
N ALA A 39 -2.38 -7.42 5.55
CA ALA A 39 -3.22 -6.74 6.54
C ALA A 39 -2.50 -6.51 7.88
N PHE A 40 -1.72 -7.50 8.35
CA PHE A 40 -1.01 -7.39 9.63
C PHE A 40 0.11 -6.36 9.61
N LYS A 41 0.72 -6.10 8.46
CA LYS A 41 1.71 -5.03 8.32
C LYS A 41 1.07 -3.67 8.65
N LEU A 42 -0.10 -3.38 8.07
CA LEU A 42 -0.81 -2.13 8.34
C LEU A 42 -1.35 -2.10 9.78
N ILE A 43 -1.88 -3.21 10.29
CA ILE A 43 -2.34 -3.30 11.69
C ILE A 43 -1.23 -2.92 12.64
N GLU A 44 -0.04 -3.53 12.53
CA GLU A 44 1.10 -3.26 13.43
C GLU A 44 1.62 -1.83 13.31
N ILE A 45 1.68 -1.29 12.09
CA ILE A 45 2.08 0.10 11.84
C ILE A 45 1.07 1.05 12.47
N ASP A 46 -0.22 0.82 12.24
CA ASP A 46 -1.25 1.72 12.73
C ASP A 46 -1.48 1.62 14.23
N ASP A 47 -1.34 0.43 14.84
CA ASP A 47 -1.39 0.26 16.30
C ASP A 47 -0.31 1.11 16.99
N LYS A 48 0.86 1.22 16.38
CA LYS A 48 1.99 1.97 16.90
C LYS A 48 1.90 3.46 16.60
N HIS A 49 1.40 3.83 15.42
CA HIS A 49 1.52 5.20 14.91
C HIS A 49 0.20 5.96 14.81
N ARG A 50 -0.94 5.27 14.97
CA ARG A 50 -2.28 5.87 15.01
C ARG A 50 -2.60 6.75 13.80
N LEU A 51 -2.36 6.21 12.61
CA LEU A 51 -2.57 6.90 11.33
C LEU A 51 -4.05 6.99 10.97
N LEU A 52 -4.77 5.88 11.18
CA LEU A 52 -6.16 5.70 10.77
C LEU A 52 -7.10 6.15 11.90
N LYS A 53 -7.85 7.22 11.65
CA LYS A 53 -8.80 7.78 12.63
C LYS A 53 -10.22 7.62 12.11
N LYS A 54 -11.17 7.41 13.02
CA LYS A 54 -12.60 7.37 12.67
C LYS A 54 -13.00 8.66 11.94
N GLY A 55 -13.73 8.54 10.84
CA GLY A 55 -14.13 9.66 10.00
C GLY A 55 -13.07 10.11 8.97
N GLY A 56 -11.87 9.51 8.98
CA GLY A 56 -10.79 9.89 8.08
C GLY A 56 -11.04 9.55 6.62
N ARG A 57 -10.33 10.25 5.73
CA ARG A 57 -10.27 9.96 4.29
C ARG A 57 -8.95 9.29 3.95
N VAL A 58 -9.02 8.13 3.33
CA VAL A 58 -7.84 7.28 3.04
C VAL A 58 -7.78 6.95 1.56
N VAL A 59 -6.58 6.95 1.01
CA VAL A 59 -6.29 6.39 -0.31
C VAL A 59 -5.38 5.18 -0.13
N ASP A 60 -5.70 4.05 -0.80
CA ASP A 60 -4.93 2.80 -0.78
C ASP A 60 -4.45 2.48 -2.19
N LEU A 61 -3.17 2.69 -2.46
CA LEU A 61 -2.51 2.49 -3.75
C LEU A 61 -1.87 1.10 -3.80
N GLY A 62 -2.24 0.28 -4.80
CA GLY A 62 -1.83 -1.11 -4.90
C GLY A 62 -2.64 -1.99 -3.95
N ALA A 63 -3.96 -1.81 -3.95
CA ALA A 63 -4.85 -2.33 -2.92
C ALA A 63 -5.08 -3.85 -3.00
N ALA A 64 -5.07 -4.45 -4.20
CA ALA A 64 -5.41 -5.86 -4.37
C ALA A 64 -4.48 -6.79 -3.58
N PRO A 65 -5.01 -7.81 -2.94
CA PRO A 65 -6.39 -8.31 -2.91
C PRO A 65 -7.32 -7.60 -1.90
N GLY A 66 -6.90 -6.52 -1.23
CA GLY A 66 -7.72 -5.73 -0.33
C GLY A 66 -7.40 -5.86 1.16
N GLY A 67 -6.26 -6.43 1.51
CA GLY A 67 -5.89 -6.62 2.92
C GLY A 67 -5.73 -5.31 3.68
N TRP A 68 -5.10 -4.30 3.06
CA TRP A 68 -4.94 -2.98 3.66
C TRP A 68 -6.27 -2.20 3.65
N SER A 69 -7.00 -2.29 2.55
CA SER A 69 -8.34 -1.68 2.44
C SER A 69 -9.30 -2.19 3.52
N GLN A 70 -9.28 -3.51 3.86
CA GLN A 70 -10.08 -4.06 4.96
C GLN A 70 -9.74 -3.41 6.31
N VAL A 71 -8.45 -3.31 6.60
CA VAL A 71 -7.98 -2.71 7.87
C VAL A 71 -8.36 -1.23 7.93
N ALA A 72 -8.09 -0.50 6.85
CA ALA A 72 -8.37 0.94 6.78
C ALA A 72 -9.88 1.20 6.91
N ALA A 73 -10.71 0.53 6.11
CA ALA A 73 -12.17 0.69 6.14
C ALA A 73 -12.75 0.49 7.55
N LYS A 74 -12.33 -0.58 8.22
CA LYS A 74 -12.77 -0.87 9.59
C LYS A 74 -12.35 0.22 10.58
N ARG A 75 -11.11 0.71 10.49
CA ARG A 75 -10.56 1.69 11.46
C ARG A 75 -11.13 3.08 11.29
N ILE A 76 -11.41 3.48 10.05
CA ILE A 76 -12.01 4.79 9.78
C ILE A 76 -13.54 4.78 9.87
N GLY A 77 -14.17 3.61 9.98
CA GLY A 77 -15.64 3.48 9.99
C GLY A 77 -16.26 3.70 8.61
N ALA A 78 -15.61 3.23 7.54
CA ALA A 78 -16.12 3.40 6.19
C ALA A 78 -17.39 2.58 5.90
N GLU A 79 -17.54 1.41 6.54
CA GLU A 79 -18.75 0.60 6.47
C GLU A 79 -19.96 1.31 7.09
N GLU A 80 -19.74 2.21 8.04
CA GLU A 80 -20.74 3.03 8.72
C GLU A 80 -20.89 4.41 8.07
N GLU A 81 -20.30 4.62 6.89
CA GLU A 81 -20.27 5.89 6.16
C GLU A 81 -19.67 7.08 6.93
N THR A 82 -18.96 6.82 8.04
CA THR A 82 -18.31 7.86 8.84
C THR A 82 -16.96 8.26 8.26
N GLY A 83 -16.23 7.32 7.67
CA GLY A 83 -14.96 7.56 6.95
C GLY A 83 -15.09 7.24 5.47
N LYS A 84 -14.08 7.56 4.70
CA LYS A 84 -14.04 7.34 3.26
C LYS A 84 -12.73 6.71 2.81
N ILE A 85 -12.79 5.66 2.00
CA ILE A 85 -11.61 5.05 1.43
C ILE A 85 -11.79 4.84 -0.07
N VAL A 86 -10.79 5.27 -0.83
CA VAL A 86 -10.65 4.99 -2.26
C VAL A 86 -9.43 4.11 -2.45
N ALA A 87 -9.63 2.97 -3.10
CA ALA A 87 -8.59 1.98 -3.37
C ALA A 87 -8.39 1.83 -4.88
N ILE A 88 -7.14 1.68 -5.32
CA ILE A 88 -6.80 1.50 -6.74
C ILE A 88 -5.79 0.37 -6.91
N ASP A 89 -5.96 -0.45 -7.93
CA ASP A 89 -5.01 -1.47 -8.35
C ASP A 89 -5.19 -1.83 -9.82
N LEU A 90 -4.14 -2.34 -10.46
CA LEU A 90 -4.16 -2.97 -11.79
C LEU A 90 -4.95 -4.28 -11.81
N LEU A 91 -4.97 -4.99 -10.68
CA LEU A 91 -5.62 -6.28 -10.55
C LEU A 91 -7.03 -6.10 -10.00
N PRO A 92 -7.99 -6.91 -10.47
CA PRO A 92 -9.35 -6.86 -9.94
C PRO A 92 -9.37 -7.21 -8.46
N MET A 93 -10.23 -6.54 -7.73
CA MET A 93 -10.46 -6.79 -6.31
C MET A 93 -11.94 -7.09 -6.06
N ALA A 94 -12.24 -8.18 -5.37
CA ALA A 94 -13.61 -8.45 -4.93
C ALA A 94 -14.13 -7.28 -4.08
N PRO A 95 -15.42 -6.89 -4.18
CA PRO A 95 -15.97 -5.78 -3.42
C PRO A 95 -15.73 -5.90 -1.92
N LEU A 96 -15.48 -4.76 -1.29
CA LEU A 96 -15.34 -4.60 0.16
C LEU A 96 -16.35 -3.57 0.64
N PRO A 97 -17.10 -3.84 1.73
CA PRO A 97 -17.99 -2.85 2.31
C PRO A 97 -17.27 -1.53 2.63
N GLY A 98 -17.87 -0.42 2.25
CA GLY A 98 -17.34 0.92 2.50
C GLY A 98 -16.12 1.33 1.66
N VAL A 99 -15.60 0.45 0.79
CA VAL A 99 -14.44 0.73 -0.07
C VAL A 99 -14.87 1.04 -1.49
N GLN A 100 -14.49 2.20 -1.99
CA GLN A 100 -14.63 2.56 -3.40
C GLN A 100 -13.37 2.10 -4.14
N PHE A 101 -13.51 1.13 -5.05
CA PHE A 101 -12.40 0.53 -5.78
C PHE A 101 -12.37 0.96 -7.24
N ILE A 102 -11.19 1.29 -7.73
CA ILE A 102 -10.91 1.61 -9.14
C ILE A 102 -9.94 0.55 -9.67
N GLU A 103 -10.35 -0.18 -10.71
CA GLU A 103 -9.43 -1.05 -11.45
C GLU A 103 -8.77 -0.22 -12.55
N LEU A 104 -7.58 0.29 -12.28
CA LEU A 104 -6.83 1.17 -13.18
C LEU A 104 -5.35 1.15 -12.79
N ASP A 105 -4.47 1.38 -13.77
CA ASP A 105 -3.06 1.65 -13.50
C ASP A 105 -2.94 3.00 -12.77
N PHE A 106 -2.31 2.98 -11.60
CA PHE A 106 -2.02 4.22 -10.88
C PHE A 106 -1.16 5.21 -11.68
N LEU A 107 -0.31 4.69 -12.59
CA LEU A 107 0.51 5.52 -13.49
C LEU A 107 -0.27 6.07 -14.70
N ASP A 108 -1.54 5.71 -14.87
CA ASP A 108 -2.41 6.34 -15.88
C ASP A 108 -2.62 7.82 -15.51
N PRO A 109 -2.46 8.74 -16.47
CA PRO A 109 -2.65 10.19 -16.22
C PRO A 109 -4.00 10.57 -15.62
N HIS A 110 -5.04 9.75 -15.84
CA HIS A 110 -6.40 10.00 -15.31
C HIS A 110 -6.60 9.45 -13.89
N ALA A 111 -5.71 8.62 -13.38
CA ALA A 111 -5.86 7.99 -12.07
C ALA A 111 -5.95 9.01 -10.92
N PRO A 112 -5.11 10.07 -10.86
CA PRO A 112 -5.20 11.07 -9.80
C PRO A 112 -6.57 11.77 -9.75
N ASP A 113 -7.12 12.14 -10.89
CA ASP A 113 -8.40 12.84 -10.96
C ASP A 113 -9.58 11.93 -10.60
N ALA A 114 -9.53 10.67 -11.03
CA ALA A 114 -10.51 9.67 -10.65
C ALA A 114 -10.53 9.43 -9.12
N ILE A 115 -9.36 9.30 -8.51
CA ILE A 115 -9.22 9.13 -7.05
C ILE A 115 -9.75 10.38 -6.32
N LYS A 116 -9.33 11.59 -6.72
CA LYS A 116 -9.76 12.86 -6.12
C LYS A 116 -11.28 13.04 -6.20
N SER A 117 -11.87 12.73 -7.35
CA SER A 117 -13.31 12.82 -7.56
C SER A 117 -14.08 11.92 -6.60
N LEU A 118 -13.66 10.67 -6.45
CA LEU A 118 -14.31 9.72 -5.53
C LEU A 118 -14.05 10.08 -4.07
N LEU A 119 -12.85 10.55 -3.72
CA LEU A 119 -12.50 10.92 -2.34
C LEU A 119 -13.31 12.14 -1.86
N GLY A 120 -13.62 13.08 -2.73
CA GLY A 120 -14.48 14.24 -2.47
C GLY A 120 -13.90 15.21 -1.45
N GLY A 121 -12.56 15.29 -1.33
CA GLY A 121 -11.85 16.20 -0.45
C GLY A 121 -10.43 15.71 -0.17
N PRO A 122 -9.63 16.45 0.60
CA PRO A 122 -8.26 16.07 0.90
C PRO A 122 -8.19 14.78 1.72
N ALA A 123 -7.13 14.01 1.51
CA ALA A 123 -6.85 12.77 2.23
C ALA A 123 -6.19 13.05 3.59
N ASP A 124 -6.57 12.30 4.61
CA ASP A 124 -5.84 12.27 5.88
C ASP A 124 -4.65 11.30 5.81
N VAL A 125 -4.80 10.22 5.02
CA VAL A 125 -3.75 9.20 4.87
C VAL A 125 -3.70 8.71 3.43
N VAL A 126 -2.48 8.63 2.89
CA VAL A 126 -2.18 7.91 1.64
C VAL A 126 -1.32 6.71 1.99
N LEU A 127 -1.80 5.54 1.63
CA LEU A 127 -1.14 4.24 1.81
C LEU A 127 -0.66 3.73 0.45
N SER A 128 0.51 3.11 0.38
CA SER A 128 1.02 2.47 -0.82
C SER A 128 1.78 1.18 -0.48
N ASP A 129 1.19 0.04 -0.80
CA ASP A 129 1.88 -1.27 -0.80
C ASP A 129 2.16 -1.74 -2.24
N MET A 130 2.20 -0.80 -3.21
CA MET A 130 2.49 -1.10 -4.61
C MET A 130 3.79 -1.85 -4.76
N ALA A 131 3.81 -2.83 -5.66
CA ALA A 131 4.98 -3.60 -6.03
C ALA A 131 5.00 -3.80 -7.54
N ALA A 132 6.13 -3.53 -8.16
CA ALA A 132 6.33 -3.94 -9.54
C ALA A 132 6.47 -5.46 -9.64
N ASN A 133 6.00 -6.04 -10.74
CA ASN A 133 6.23 -7.45 -11.04
C ASN A 133 7.73 -7.73 -11.07
N ALA A 134 8.16 -8.75 -10.33
CA ALA A 134 9.56 -9.14 -10.27
C ALA A 134 10.04 -9.61 -11.64
N THR A 135 11.11 -9.00 -12.14
CA THR A 135 11.80 -9.41 -13.38
C THR A 135 12.83 -10.49 -13.10
N GLY A 136 13.19 -10.69 -11.83
CA GLY A 136 14.30 -11.51 -11.39
C GLY A 136 15.64 -10.79 -11.42
N HIS A 137 15.69 -9.56 -11.96
CA HIS A 137 16.88 -8.73 -11.94
C HIS A 137 16.79 -7.70 -10.81
N ARG A 138 17.52 -7.94 -9.75
CA ARG A 138 17.41 -7.23 -8.47
C ARG A 138 17.49 -5.70 -8.58
N GLN A 139 18.38 -5.20 -9.43
CA GLN A 139 18.55 -3.76 -9.62
C GLN A 139 17.36 -3.13 -10.39
N THR A 140 16.86 -3.81 -11.42
CA THR A 140 15.67 -3.37 -12.18
C THR A 140 14.44 -3.37 -11.29
N ASP A 141 14.24 -4.41 -10.48
CA ASP A 141 13.09 -4.52 -9.57
C ASP A 141 13.14 -3.42 -8.50
N HIS A 142 14.35 -3.12 -7.99
CA HIS A 142 14.55 -2.02 -7.05
C HIS A 142 14.16 -0.67 -7.66
N LEU A 143 14.67 -0.34 -8.87
CA LEU A 143 14.36 0.92 -9.54
C LEU A 143 12.86 1.08 -9.83
N ARG A 144 12.18 0.01 -10.21
CA ARG A 144 10.72 0.04 -10.46
C ARG A 144 9.93 0.33 -9.19
N ILE A 145 10.30 -0.29 -8.08
CA ILE A 145 9.62 -0.04 -6.80
C ILE A 145 9.88 1.39 -6.33
N MET A 146 11.10 1.91 -6.52
CA MET A 146 11.41 3.30 -6.19
C MET A 146 10.60 4.29 -7.03
N ALA A 147 10.47 4.05 -8.35
CA ALA A 147 9.64 4.89 -9.22
C ALA A 147 8.16 4.91 -8.78
N LEU A 148 7.61 3.77 -8.36
CA LEU A 148 6.26 3.70 -7.80
C LEU A 148 6.14 4.47 -6.47
N ALA A 149 7.16 4.39 -5.60
CA ALA A 149 7.18 5.11 -4.34
C ALA A 149 7.28 6.64 -4.55
N GLU A 150 8.06 7.08 -5.53
CA GLU A 150 8.17 8.48 -5.93
C GLU A 150 6.85 9.01 -6.48
N ALA A 151 6.23 8.28 -7.43
CA ALA A 151 4.93 8.63 -7.98
C ALA A 151 3.83 8.69 -6.88
N ALA A 152 3.84 7.74 -5.94
CA ALA A 152 2.93 7.76 -4.81
C ALA A 152 3.16 8.97 -3.88
N ALA A 153 4.42 9.37 -3.68
CA ALA A 153 4.75 10.55 -2.87
C ALA A 153 4.33 11.84 -3.56
N ASP A 154 4.51 11.95 -4.87
CA ASP A 154 4.05 13.12 -5.65
C ASP A 154 2.53 13.25 -5.58
N PHE A 155 1.81 12.16 -5.81
CA PHE A 155 0.36 12.15 -5.61
C PHE A 155 -0.04 12.50 -4.17
N GLY A 156 0.69 11.98 -3.16
CA GLY A 156 0.45 12.31 -1.76
C GLY A 156 0.54 13.81 -1.48
N ARG A 157 1.52 14.51 -2.09
CA ARG A 157 1.64 15.98 -1.98
C ARG A 157 0.44 16.73 -2.54
N GLU A 158 -0.19 16.17 -3.58
CA GLU A 158 -1.35 16.81 -4.22
C GLU A 158 -2.64 16.64 -3.42
N VAL A 159 -2.80 15.51 -2.72
CA VAL A 159 -4.10 15.14 -2.15
C VAL A 159 -4.16 15.22 -0.63
N LEU A 160 -3.02 15.21 0.08
CA LEU A 160 -3.01 15.21 1.54
C LEU A 160 -3.46 16.55 2.12
N ALA A 161 -4.29 16.44 3.16
CA ALA A 161 -4.58 17.55 4.04
C ALA A 161 -3.33 17.94 4.87
N PRO A 162 -3.17 19.21 5.27
CA PRO A 162 -2.18 19.57 6.28
C PRO A 162 -2.33 18.71 7.53
N GLY A 163 -1.21 18.20 8.05
CA GLY A 163 -1.20 17.25 9.15
C GLY A 163 -1.36 15.78 8.73
N GLY A 164 -1.65 15.51 7.46
CA GLY A 164 -1.84 14.17 6.91
C GLY A 164 -0.60 13.28 6.97
N ALA A 165 -0.80 11.99 6.67
CA ALA A 165 0.25 10.98 6.73
C ALA A 165 0.40 10.24 5.39
N PHE A 166 1.63 9.86 5.08
CA PHE A 166 2.00 9.05 3.92
C PHE A 166 2.76 7.81 4.39
N LEU A 167 2.32 6.65 3.93
CA LEU A 167 2.98 5.37 4.21
C LEU A 167 3.22 4.65 2.88
N CYS A 168 4.47 4.39 2.52
CA CYS A 168 4.77 3.65 1.31
C CYS A 168 5.83 2.57 1.50
N LYS A 169 5.70 1.49 0.75
CA LYS A 169 6.69 0.43 0.67
C LYS A 169 7.90 0.89 -0.13
N VAL A 170 9.07 0.59 0.40
CA VAL A 170 10.38 0.75 -0.25
C VAL A 170 11.22 -0.50 -0.05
N LEU A 171 12.34 -0.61 -0.75
CA LEU A 171 13.31 -1.67 -0.54
C LEU A 171 14.60 -1.12 0.08
N GLN A 172 15.20 -1.86 1.00
CA GLN A 172 16.56 -1.59 1.49
C GLN A 172 17.55 -1.58 0.32
N GLY A 173 18.38 -0.55 0.20
CA GLY A 173 19.44 -0.54 -0.82
C GLY A 173 19.85 0.82 -1.36
N GLY A 174 19.40 1.93 -0.77
CA GLY A 174 20.09 3.21 -0.87
C GLY A 174 19.79 4.12 -2.06
N THR A 175 18.80 3.86 -2.89
CA THR A 175 18.37 4.80 -3.97
C THR A 175 17.26 5.75 -3.53
N GLU A 176 16.82 5.64 -2.30
CA GLU A 176 15.72 6.44 -1.72
C GLU A 176 16.14 7.83 -1.24
N THR A 177 17.40 8.25 -1.45
CA THR A 177 17.94 9.51 -0.90
C THR A 177 17.12 10.73 -1.36
N THR A 178 16.76 10.79 -2.63
CA THR A 178 15.98 11.90 -3.20
C THR A 178 14.56 11.90 -2.65
N LEU A 179 13.89 10.75 -2.64
CA LEU A 179 12.56 10.59 -2.06
C LEU A 179 12.56 10.98 -0.58
N LEU A 180 13.53 10.46 0.18
CA LEU A 180 13.66 10.74 1.62
C LEU A 180 13.90 12.24 1.89
N ALA A 181 14.75 12.90 1.09
CA ALA A 181 15.00 14.34 1.21
C ALA A 181 13.73 15.15 0.94
N GLY A 182 12.99 14.80 -0.12
CA GLY A 182 11.71 15.42 -0.43
C GLY A 182 10.68 15.24 0.70
N LEU A 183 10.51 14.02 1.18
CA LEU A 183 9.59 13.75 2.29
C LEU A 183 9.98 14.50 3.58
N LYS A 184 11.28 14.60 3.92
CA LYS A 184 11.74 15.35 5.09
C LYS A 184 11.47 16.85 4.99
N ARG A 185 11.48 17.39 3.76
CA ARG A 185 11.10 18.80 3.53
C ARG A 185 9.61 18.99 3.73
N ASP A 186 8.79 18.06 3.24
CA ASP A 186 7.35 18.22 3.11
C ASP A 186 6.57 17.75 4.36
N PHE A 187 7.18 16.94 5.22
CA PHE A 187 6.56 16.38 6.42
C PHE A 187 7.33 16.73 7.71
N ALA A 188 6.63 16.74 8.82
CA ALA A 188 7.21 17.03 10.13
C ALA A 188 8.12 15.89 10.63
N SER A 189 7.77 14.64 10.31
CA SER A 189 8.54 13.46 10.71
C SER A 189 8.55 12.44 9.58
N VAL A 190 9.75 11.88 9.30
CA VAL A 190 9.92 10.78 8.34
C VAL A 190 10.79 9.70 8.97
N LYS A 191 10.34 8.46 8.92
CA LYS A 191 11.08 7.32 9.49
C LYS A 191 10.85 6.04 8.70
N HIS A 192 11.84 5.14 8.78
CA HIS A 192 11.69 3.79 8.30
C HIS A 192 10.98 2.93 9.35
N VAL A 193 10.05 2.11 8.89
CA VAL A 193 9.30 1.17 9.72
C VAL A 193 9.38 -0.22 9.09
N LYS A 194 9.73 -1.22 9.88
CA LYS A 194 9.67 -2.63 9.49
C LYS A 194 8.74 -3.33 10.48
N PRO A 195 7.47 -3.60 10.10
CA PRO A 195 6.55 -4.34 10.96
C PRO A 195 7.02 -5.79 11.12
N ALA A 196 6.71 -6.42 12.26
CA ALA A 196 7.07 -7.82 12.52
C ALA A 196 6.41 -8.78 11.52
N ALA A 197 5.24 -8.40 11.00
CA ALA A 197 4.57 -9.11 9.92
C ALA A 197 5.34 -9.10 8.59
N SER A 198 6.37 -8.24 8.40
CA SER A 198 7.30 -8.37 7.28
C SER A 198 8.25 -9.53 7.53
N ARG A 199 8.52 -10.33 6.49
CA ARG A 199 9.48 -11.44 6.62
C ARG A 199 10.86 -10.91 6.99
N ALA A 200 11.56 -11.61 7.87
CA ALA A 200 12.87 -11.19 8.35
C ALA A 200 13.92 -11.08 7.22
N ASP A 201 13.85 -11.99 6.26
CA ASP A 201 14.71 -12.09 5.07
C ASP A 201 14.31 -11.14 3.93
N SER A 202 13.16 -10.45 4.05
CA SER A 202 12.70 -9.49 3.04
C SER A 202 13.43 -8.17 3.14
N ALA A 203 13.83 -7.64 1.97
CA ALA A 203 14.35 -6.28 1.86
C ALA A 203 13.27 -5.19 2.00
N GLU A 204 12.00 -5.57 2.16
CA GLU A 204 10.90 -4.61 2.30
C GLU A 204 11.03 -3.78 3.58
N LEU A 205 10.85 -2.49 3.41
CA LEU A 205 10.67 -1.49 4.46
C LEU A 205 9.49 -0.59 4.10
N TYR A 206 9.05 0.18 5.07
CA TYR A 206 8.08 1.25 4.83
C TYR A 206 8.68 2.59 5.21
N LEU A 207 8.47 3.60 4.37
CA LEU A 207 8.65 5.00 4.72
C LEU A 207 7.33 5.51 5.29
N LEU A 208 7.37 5.94 6.53
CA LEU A 208 6.27 6.60 7.21
C LEU A 208 6.61 8.07 7.37
N ALA A 209 5.87 8.92 6.68
CA ALA A 209 5.93 10.37 6.80
C ALA A 209 4.63 10.89 7.43
N THR A 210 4.74 11.73 8.46
CA THR A 210 3.59 12.26 9.20
C THR A 210 3.70 13.76 9.39
N GLY A 211 2.54 14.42 9.49
CA GLY A 211 2.47 15.86 9.64
C GLY A 211 2.83 16.58 8.35
N PHE A 212 2.10 16.29 7.28
CA PHE A 212 2.25 17.00 6.01
C PHE A 212 2.09 18.51 6.22
N ARG A 213 3.04 19.30 5.72
CA ARG A 213 3.07 20.76 5.96
C ARG A 213 2.12 21.55 5.07
N GLY A 214 1.53 20.89 4.06
CA GLY A 214 0.79 21.56 2.99
C GLY A 214 1.72 22.00 1.85
N GLN A 215 1.11 22.38 0.73
CA GLN A 215 1.85 23.01 -0.36
C GLN A 215 2.25 24.43 0.08
N SER A 216 3.54 24.73 0.01
CA SER A 216 3.99 26.13 0.19
C SER A 216 3.44 26.95 -0.97
N SER A 217 2.61 27.91 -0.66
CA SER A 217 2.09 28.90 -1.61
C SER A 217 3.23 29.72 -2.21
#